data_dc3097ee688bba04e4a31236251b4a3d
#
_entry.id   dc3097ee688bba04e4a31236251b4a3d
#
_cell.length_a   1.000
_cell.length_b   1.000
_cell.length_c   1.000
_cell.angle_alpha   90.00
_cell.angle_beta   90.00
_cell.angle_gamma   90.00
#
_symmetry.space_group_name_H-M   'P 1'
#
loop_
_entity.id
_entity.type
_entity.pdbx_description
1 polymer ?
#
loop_
_entity_poly.entity_id
_entity_poly.type
_entity_poly.pdbx_seq_one_letter_code
_entity_poly.pdbx_strand_id
1 'polypeptide(L)'
;PDRLNGGVIGIASALGWHDSGQHVHQCHQLLFAQAGCMTIELGNQVYLLPPSRAAWLPAGVPHQVLMRGVVAYRSLYFTPQPELPASVQVVAVNPLLREIIERMALWPWNKPEAEQRLTLALFMEELAQAPQETWQLPLPTDARLGAWLQEIKRGNILPERLNRLAERVGASDKTIGRIFMKETGMNYQAWRQQWRLLRAMELLAEAVPISRIATALEFSSDSAFISFFKQHTGQTPLRYLNSRGESHQPS
;
A
#
# COMPACT_ATOMS: atom_id res chain seq x y z
N PRO A 1 16.65 -2.07 13.38
CA PRO A 1 15.51 -2.13 14.32
C PRO A 1 15.59 -3.32 15.27
N ASP A 2 16.14 -4.47 14.85
CA ASP A 2 16.16 -5.72 15.65
C ASP A 2 17.01 -5.70 16.93
N ARG A 3 17.60 -4.58 17.29
CA ARG A 3 18.38 -4.36 18.54
C ARG A 3 17.66 -3.42 19.53
N LEU A 4 16.32 -3.33 19.42
CA LEU A 4 15.52 -2.52 20.32
C LEU A 4 15.53 -3.07 21.75
N ASN A 5 15.97 -2.27 22.70
CA ASN A 5 15.87 -2.53 24.12
C ASN A 5 14.66 -1.80 24.70
N GLY A 6 13.46 -2.33 24.44
CA GLY A 6 12.21 -1.77 24.92
C GLY A 6 11.68 -0.55 24.15
N GLY A 7 10.37 -0.27 24.32
CA GLY A 7 9.71 0.90 23.76
C GLY A 7 9.43 0.83 22.26
N VAL A 8 9.23 2.02 21.67
CA VAL A 8 8.95 2.20 20.25
C VAL A 8 10.06 3.04 19.62
N ILE A 9 10.56 2.61 18.46
CA ILE A 9 11.46 3.44 17.64
C ILE A 9 10.73 3.88 16.39
N GLY A 10 10.81 5.18 16.09
CA GLY A 10 10.31 5.80 14.89
C GLY A 10 11.41 6.10 13.88
N ILE A 11 11.04 6.02 12.59
CA ILE A 11 11.84 6.48 11.46
C ILE A 11 10.95 7.39 10.62
N ALA A 12 11.41 8.62 10.39
CA ALA A 12 10.83 9.56 9.46
C ALA A 12 11.85 9.89 8.36
N SER A 13 11.48 9.70 7.12
CA SER A 13 12.35 9.95 5.97
C SER A 13 11.54 10.39 4.75
N ALA A 14 12.19 11.07 3.82
CA ALA A 14 11.68 11.29 2.48
C ALA A 14 12.51 10.43 1.52
N LEU A 15 11.88 9.44 0.91
CA LEU A 15 12.52 8.51 0.00
C LEU A 15 11.98 8.71 -1.41
N GLY A 16 12.87 8.69 -2.40
CA GLY A 16 12.51 8.61 -3.81
C GLY A 16 12.19 7.18 -4.24
N TRP A 17 12.64 6.80 -5.45
CA TRP A 17 12.54 5.40 -5.87
C TRP A 17 13.31 4.51 -4.89
N HIS A 18 12.64 3.52 -4.32
CA HIS A 18 13.21 2.62 -3.33
C HIS A 18 12.60 1.23 -3.43
N ASP A 19 13.44 0.24 -3.36
CA ASP A 19 13.09 -1.18 -3.23
C ASP A 19 13.88 -1.74 -2.04
N SER A 20 13.17 -2.12 -0.98
CA SER A 20 13.82 -2.67 0.22
C SER A 20 14.38 -4.08 0.01
N GLY A 21 14.03 -4.75 -1.09
CA GLY A 21 14.16 -6.19 -1.20
C GLY A 21 13.30 -6.93 -0.18
N GLN A 22 13.20 -8.26 -0.35
CA GLN A 22 12.49 -9.09 0.63
C GLN A 22 13.30 -9.20 1.92
N HIS A 23 12.70 -8.90 3.05
CA HIS A 23 13.35 -8.94 4.37
C HIS A 23 12.33 -9.26 5.48
N VAL A 24 12.82 -9.45 6.69
CA VAL A 24 12.05 -9.78 7.87
C VAL A 24 12.62 -9.03 9.09
N HIS A 25 11.76 -8.62 10.02
CA HIS A 25 12.15 -8.00 11.29
C HIS A 25 11.77 -8.87 12.48
N GLN A 26 12.55 -8.77 13.56
CA GLN A 26 12.26 -9.39 14.88
C GLN A 26 11.22 -8.57 15.68
N CYS A 27 10.93 -7.35 15.27
CA CYS A 27 9.93 -6.47 15.87
C CYS A 27 8.69 -6.35 14.97
N HIS A 28 7.55 -5.98 15.58
CA HIS A 28 6.40 -5.53 14.80
C HIS A 28 6.73 -4.20 14.13
N GLN A 29 6.13 -3.95 12.98
CA GLN A 29 6.33 -2.72 12.22
C GLN A 29 5.00 -2.12 11.79
N LEU A 30 4.84 -0.81 11.99
CA LEU A 30 3.80 -0.04 11.31
C LEU A 30 4.45 0.74 10.17
N LEU A 31 3.89 0.62 8.98
CA LEU A 31 4.29 1.39 7.79
C LEU A 31 3.20 2.40 7.44
N PHE A 32 3.60 3.63 7.20
CA PHE A 32 2.71 4.72 6.80
C PHE A 32 3.41 5.67 5.83
N ALA A 33 2.68 6.14 4.81
CA ALA A 33 3.10 7.22 3.92
C ALA A 33 2.33 8.49 4.28
N GLN A 34 2.98 9.50 4.83
CA GLN A 34 2.33 10.79 5.10
C GLN A 34 2.00 11.51 3.80
N ALA A 35 2.86 11.38 2.78
CA ALA A 35 2.63 11.83 1.42
C ALA A 35 3.25 10.83 0.43
N GLY A 36 2.75 10.80 -0.80
CA GLY A 36 3.11 9.80 -1.78
C GLY A 36 2.38 8.48 -1.55
N CYS A 37 2.87 7.41 -2.12
CA CYS A 37 2.26 6.09 -2.01
C CYS A 37 3.35 5.02 -1.97
N MET A 38 3.20 4.00 -1.12
CA MET A 38 4.06 2.83 -1.12
C MET A 38 3.26 1.56 -1.41
N THR A 39 3.93 0.57 -1.95
CA THR A 39 3.40 -0.77 -2.17
C THR A 39 4.13 -1.74 -1.26
N ILE A 40 3.39 -2.63 -0.59
CA ILE A 40 3.96 -3.71 0.22
C ILE A 40 3.63 -5.03 -0.44
N GLU A 41 4.64 -5.87 -0.63
CA GLU A 41 4.48 -7.25 -1.06
C GLU A 41 4.60 -8.18 0.14
N LEU A 42 3.58 -9.02 0.34
CA LEU A 42 3.47 -10.01 1.40
C LEU A 42 3.12 -11.36 0.77
N GLY A 43 4.10 -12.26 0.65
CA GLY A 43 3.90 -13.51 -0.06
C GLY A 43 3.47 -13.29 -1.51
N ASN A 44 2.27 -13.74 -1.86
CA ASN A 44 1.66 -13.54 -3.18
C ASN A 44 0.62 -12.43 -3.22
N GLN A 45 0.67 -11.47 -2.30
CA GLN A 45 -0.27 -10.35 -2.25
C GLN A 45 0.45 -9.01 -2.28
N VAL A 46 -0.14 -8.06 -2.98
CA VAL A 46 0.30 -6.67 -3.03
C VAL A 46 -0.72 -5.79 -2.34
N TYR A 47 -0.25 -4.99 -1.41
CA TYR A 47 -1.02 -3.98 -0.68
C TYR A 47 -0.55 -2.59 -1.09
N LEU A 48 -1.49 -1.71 -1.40
CA LEU A 48 -1.21 -0.32 -1.66
C LEU A 48 -1.48 0.52 -0.41
N LEU A 49 -0.51 1.34 -0.01
CA LEU A 49 -0.61 2.28 1.10
C LEU A 49 -0.52 3.72 0.60
N PRO A 50 -1.65 4.34 0.27
CA PRO A 50 -1.76 5.79 0.10
C PRO A 50 -1.73 6.49 1.47
N PRO A 51 -1.64 7.84 1.52
CA PRO A 51 -1.56 8.60 2.78
C PRO A 51 -2.75 8.48 3.75
N SER A 52 -3.78 7.75 3.35
CA SER A 52 -4.96 7.45 4.18
C SER A 52 -4.92 6.06 4.83
N ARG A 53 -3.82 5.31 4.67
CA ARG A 53 -3.70 3.93 5.16
C ARG A 53 -2.36 3.65 5.78
N ALA A 54 -2.37 2.80 6.80
CA ALA A 54 -1.17 2.22 7.40
C ALA A 54 -1.25 0.70 7.34
N ALA A 55 -0.08 0.05 7.26
CA ALA A 55 0.03 -1.39 7.40
C ALA A 55 0.72 -1.74 8.70
N TRP A 56 0.10 -2.63 9.46
CA TRP A 56 0.69 -3.30 10.60
C TRP A 56 1.25 -4.65 10.17
N LEU A 57 2.53 -4.86 10.39
CA LEU A 57 3.27 -6.07 10.06
C LEU A 57 3.78 -6.70 11.36
N PRO A 58 3.28 -7.88 11.76
CA PRO A 58 3.82 -8.61 12.90
C PRO A 58 5.29 -9.00 12.71
N ALA A 59 6.00 -9.16 13.82
CA ALA A 59 7.35 -9.71 13.82
C ALA A 59 7.41 -11.06 13.08
N GLY A 60 8.48 -11.29 12.33
CA GLY A 60 8.69 -12.52 11.58
C GLY A 60 7.93 -12.61 10.24
N VAL A 61 7.17 -11.61 9.84
CA VAL A 61 6.48 -11.59 8.55
C VAL A 61 7.42 -11.12 7.44
N PRO A 62 7.80 -11.98 6.46
CA PRO A 62 8.61 -11.56 5.32
C PRO A 62 7.83 -10.60 4.42
N HIS A 63 8.46 -9.48 4.07
CA HIS A 63 7.83 -8.47 3.24
C HIS A 63 8.85 -7.69 2.41
N GLN A 64 8.35 -6.98 1.40
CA GLN A 64 9.11 -6.06 0.56
C GLN A 64 8.33 -4.76 0.42
N VAL A 65 9.02 -3.62 0.51
CA VAL A 65 8.41 -2.29 0.33
C VAL A 65 8.96 -1.66 -0.94
N LEU A 66 8.06 -1.23 -1.81
CA LEU A 66 8.35 -0.56 -3.06
C LEU A 66 7.80 0.86 -3.06
N MET A 67 8.63 1.82 -3.45
CA MET A 67 8.26 3.23 -3.65
C MET A 67 8.70 3.65 -5.04
N ARG A 68 7.77 4.11 -5.88
CA ARG A 68 8.08 4.52 -7.26
C ARG A 68 8.22 6.03 -7.44
N GLY A 69 7.73 6.81 -6.47
CA GLY A 69 7.83 8.27 -6.42
C GLY A 69 8.36 8.75 -5.09
N VAL A 70 8.33 10.05 -4.85
CA VAL A 70 8.72 10.62 -3.56
C VAL A 70 7.67 10.30 -2.50
N VAL A 71 8.09 9.61 -1.43
CA VAL A 71 7.25 9.18 -0.32
C VAL A 71 7.76 9.78 0.97
N ALA A 72 6.90 10.51 1.69
CA ALA A 72 7.15 10.89 3.08
C ALA A 72 6.92 9.66 3.97
N TYR A 73 7.95 8.85 4.08
CA TYR A 73 7.95 7.55 4.74
C TYR A 73 7.97 7.68 6.26
N ARG A 74 7.11 6.91 6.92
CA ARG A 74 7.08 6.75 8.38
C ARG A 74 7.05 5.26 8.71
N SER A 75 7.92 4.86 9.60
CA SER A 75 7.96 3.50 10.12
C SER A 75 8.09 3.52 11.63
N LEU A 76 7.24 2.76 12.31
CA LEU A 76 7.32 2.57 13.75
C LEU A 76 7.63 1.12 14.03
N TYR A 77 8.62 0.87 14.87
CA TYR A 77 9.02 -0.48 15.29
C TYR A 77 8.68 -0.69 16.75
N PHE A 78 8.04 -1.83 17.06
CA PHE A 78 7.57 -2.18 18.39
C PHE A 78 8.19 -3.50 18.81
N THR A 79 8.70 -3.55 20.04
CA THR A 79 9.10 -4.83 20.67
C THR A 79 7.86 -5.73 20.75
N PRO A 80 7.96 -7.03 20.38
CA PRO A 80 6.85 -7.96 20.46
C PRO A 80 6.25 -8.03 21.88
N GLN A 81 4.94 -7.86 21.98
CA GLN A 81 4.15 -7.95 23.20
C GLN A 81 2.82 -8.65 22.88
N PRO A 82 2.23 -9.42 23.82
CA PRO A 82 0.99 -10.17 23.59
C PRO A 82 -0.22 -9.32 23.20
N GLU A 83 -0.24 -8.05 23.63
CA GLU A 83 -1.34 -7.10 23.41
C GLU A 83 -1.34 -6.53 21.98
N LEU A 84 -0.23 -6.68 21.25
CA LEU A 84 -0.09 -6.16 19.89
C LEU A 84 -0.76 -7.09 18.87
N PRO A 85 -1.33 -6.56 17.76
CA PRO A 85 -1.97 -7.40 16.76
C PRO A 85 -1.03 -8.48 16.21
N ALA A 86 -1.47 -9.73 16.24
CA ALA A 86 -0.69 -10.89 15.79
C ALA A 86 -0.80 -11.16 14.29
N SER A 87 -1.69 -10.46 13.58
CA SER A 87 -1.91 -10.61 12.14
C SER A 87 -1.60 -9.34 11.37
N VAL A 88 -1.27 -9.51 10.09
CA VAL A 88 -1.14 -8.37 9.16
C VAL A 88 -2.48 -7.65 9.05
N GLN A 89 -2.46 -6.33 9.17
CA GLN A 89 -3.63 -5.47 9.04
C GLN A 89 -3.29 -4.26 8.18
N VAL A 90 -4.19 -3.91 7.27
CA VAL A 90 -4.19 -2.60 6.60
C VAL A 90 -5.38 -1.84 7.15
N VAL A 91 -5.14 -0.66 7.70
CA VAL A 91 -6.15 0.13 8.39
C VAL A 91 -6.29 1.52 7.77
N ALA A 92 -7.49 2.07 7.83
CA ALA A 92 -7.73 3.47 7.51
C ALA A 92 -7.13 4.36 8.61
N VAL A 93 -6.44 5.42 8.20
CA VAL A 93 -5.79 6.37 9.12
C VAL A 93 -6.63 7.63 9.20
N ASN A 94 -7.26 7.87 10.34
CA ASN A 94 -7.96 9.11 10.66
C ASN A 94 -6.96 10.24 11.00
N PRO A 95 -7.38 11.51 11.08
CA PRO A 95 -6.48 12.63 11.39
C PRO A 95 -5.72 12.46 12.70
N LEU A 96 -6.37 11.94 13.77
CA LEU A 96 -5.71 11.76 15.06
C LEU A 96 -4.61 10.69 14.99
N LEU A 97 -4.91 9.52 14.42
CA LEU A 97 -3.93 8.45 14.25
C LEU A 97 -2.74 8.91 13.38
N ARG A 98 -2.99 9.73 12.34
CA ARG A 98 -1.94 10.34 11.52
C ARG A 98 -0.97 11.16 12.35
N GLU A 99 -1.49 12.08 13.18
CA GLU A 99 -0.65 12.98 13.99
C GLU A 99 0.12 12.21 15.08
N ILE A 100 -0.48 11.14 15.62
CA ILE A 100 0.18 10.24 16.56
C ILE A 100 1.34 9.51 15.87
N ILE A 101 1.13 8.94 14.68
CA ILE A 101 2.17 8.26 13.90
C ILE A 101 3.30 9.23 13.58
N GLU A 102 2.98 10.44 13.12
CA GLU A 102 3.97 11.48 12.82
C GLU A 102 4.81 11.83 14.04
N ARG A 103 4.17 12.09 15.16
CA ARG A 103 4.84 12.38 16.44
C ARG A 103 5.77 11.26 16.89
N MET A 104 5.30 10.01 16.80
CA MET A 104 6.09 8.84 17.21
C MET A 104 7.26 8.57 16.25
N ALA A 105 7.07 8.81 14.96
CA ALA A 105 8.13 8.63 13.96
C ALA A 105 9.30 9.62 14.13
N LEU A 106 9.04 10.77 14.77
CA LEU A 106 10.03 11.82 15.05
C LEU A 106 10.63 11.75 16.45
N TRP A 107 10.28 10.77 17.25
CA TRP A 107 10.88 10.63 18.57
C TRP A 107 12.38 10.37 18.51
N PRO A 108 13.17 10.97 19.42
CA PRO A 108 14.55 10.57 19.62
C PRO A 108 14.63 9.06 19.97
N TRP A 109 15.58 8.37 19.40
CA TRP A 109 15.71 6.91 19.61
C TRP A 109 16.05 6.51 21.05
N ASN A 110 16.50 7.45 21.86
CA ASN A 110 16.77 7.29 23.30
C ASN A 110 15.64 7.83 24.18
N LYS A 111 14.45 8.10 23.62
CA LYS A 111 13.31 8.58 24.42
C LYS A 111 12.92 7.55 25.47
N PRO A 112 12.87 7.94 26.78
CA PRO A 112 12.51 7.01 27.86
C PRO A 112 11.12 6.41 27.66
N GLU A 113 10.95 5.11 27.94
CA GLU A 113 9.66 4.42 27.81
C GLU A 113 8.55 5.07 28.64
N ALA A 114 8.87 5.54 29.85
CA ALA A 114 7.90 6.24 30.70
C ALA A 114 7.28 7.47 30.01
N GLU A 115 8.05 8.16 29.16
CA GLU A 115 7.58 9.31 28.39
C GLU A 115 6.83 8.92 27.10
N GLN A 116 6.98 7.67 26.65
CA GLN A 116 6.26 7.14 25.49
C GLN A 116 4.85 6.67 25.85
N ARG A 117 4.64 6.24 27.10
CA ARG A 117 3.49 5.48 27.58
C ARG A 117 2.12 6.04 27.19
N LEU A 118 1.87 7.32 27.42
CA LEU A 118 0.54 7.92 27.15
C LEU A 118 0.26 8.00 25.63
N THR A 119 1.26 8.41 24.82
CA THR A 119 1.10 8.45 23.37
C THR A 119 0.95 7.05 22.79
N LEU A 120 1.68 6.07 23.32
CA LEU A 120 1.56 4.67 22.91
C LEU A 120 0.19 4.11 23.24
N ALA A 121 -0.36 4.39 24.44
CA ALA A 121 -1.70 3.96 24.82
C ALA A 121 -2.77 4.54 23.86
N LEU A 122 -2.69 5.82 23.55
CA LEU A 122 -3.60 6.46 22.60
C LEU A 122 -3.43 5.90 21.18
N PHE A 123 -2.19 5.65 20.75
CA PHE A 123 -1.91 4.98 19.47
C PHE A 123 -2.59 3.61 19.37
N MET A 124 -2.48 2.80 20.43
CA MET A 124 -3.07 1.46 20.48
C MET A 124 -4.60 1.51 20.44
N GLU A 125 -5.21 2.46 21.14
CA GLU A 125 -6.65 2.70 21.10
C GLU A 125 -7.12 3.06 19.69
N GLU A 126 -6.49 4.02 19.05
CA GLU A 126 -6.81 4.45 17.70
C GLU A 126 -6.58 3.34 16.65
N LEU A 127 -5.49 2.58 16.79
CA LEU A 127 -5.19 1.46 15.89
C LEU A 127 -6.26 0.35 16.02
N ALA A 128 -6.69 0.04 17.24
CA ALA A 128 -7.69 -0.99 17.49
C ALA A 128 -9.09 -0.63 16.95
N GLN A 129 -9.42 0.67 16.92
CA GLN A 129 -10.68 1.19 16.41
C GLN A 129 -10.64 1.50 14.89
N ALA A 130 -9.45 1.52 14.30
CA ALA A 130 -9.28 1.88 12.88
C ALA A 130 -9.96 0.86 11.96
N PRO A 131 -10.81 1.31 11.00
CA PRO A 131 -11.43 0.41 10.05
C PRO A 131 -10.40 -0.38 9.24
N GLN A 132 -10.57 -1.70 9.19
CA GLN A 132 -9.72 -2.54 8.35
C GLN A 132 -10.09 -2.40 6.88
N GLU A 133 -9.08 -2.38 6.03
CA GLU A 133 -9.21 -2.20 4.59
C GLU A 133 -8.72 -3.43 3.83
N THR A 134 -9.46 -3.82 2.80
CA THR A 134 -9.18 -5.03 2.01
C THR A 134 -8.57 -4.73 0.63
N TRP A 135 -7.87 -3.61 0.48
CA TRP A 135 -7.28 -3.17 -0.79
C TRP A 135 -5.99 -3.95 -1.10
N GLN A 136 -6.17 -5.23 -1.34
CA GLN A 136 -5.10 -6.14 -1.72
C GLN A 136 -5.31 -6.66 -3.14
N LEU A 137 -4.23 -6.95 -3.82
CA LEU A 137 -4.25 -7.60 -5.12
C LEU A 137 -3.51 -8.94 -5.01
N PRO A 138 -4.21 -10.07 -5.05
CA PRO A 138 -3.57 -11.37 -5.09
C PRO A 138 -2.83 -11.55 -6.41
N LEU A 139 -1.60 -12.04 -6.34
CA LEU A 139 -0.76 -12.28 -7.51
C LEU A 139 -0.77 -13.77 -7.87
N PRO A 140 -0.88 -14.12 -9.16
CA PRO A 140 -0.71 -15.49 -9.59
C PRO A 140 0.74 -15.94 -9.40
N THR A 141 0.92 -17.20 -9.08
CA THR A 141 2.23 -17.84 -8.80
C THR A 141 2.71 -18.76 -9.91
N ASP A 142 1.88 -19.00 -10.94
CA ASP A 142 2.22 -19.84 -12.08
C ASP A 142 3.49 -19.33 -12.78
N ALA A 143 4.47 -20.23 -12.97
CA ALA A 143 5.79 -19.91 -13.50
C ALA A 143 5.74 -19.22 -14.88
N ARG A 144 4.72 -19.50 -15.70
CA ARG A 144 4.53 -18.87 -17.02
C ARG A 144 4.32 -17.36 -16.92
N LEU A 145 3.74 -16.89 -15.81
CA LEU A 145 3.45 -15.47 -15.55
C LEU A 145 4.58 -14.75 -14.82
N GLY A 146 5.61 -15.47 -14.33
CA GLY A 146 6.65 -14.90 -13.47
C GLY A 146 7.37 -13.70 -14.10
N ALA A 147 7.90 -13.85 -15.30
CA ALA A 147 8.60 -12.75 -15.99
C ALA A 147 7.67 -11.56 -16.28
N TRP A 148 6.45 -11.82 -16.72
CA TRP A 148 5.43 -10.80 -16.95
C TRP A 148 5.07 -10.03 -15.68
N LEU A 149 4.87 -10.74 -14.55
CA LEU A 149 4.59 -10.13 -13.25
C LEU A 149 5.73 -9.22 -12.78
N GLN A 150 6.98 -9.61 -12.99
CA GLN A 150 8.12 -8.76 -12.63
C GLN A 150 8.11 -7.43 -13.40
N GLU A 151 7.80 -7.47 -14.71
CA GLU A 151 7.68 -6.25 -15.51
C GLU A 151 6.52 -5.35 -15.06
N ILE A 152 5.37 -5.94 -14.71
CA ILE A 152 4.22 -5.25 -14.12
C ILE A 152 4.60 -4.58 -12.79
N LYS A 153 5.26 -5.31 -11.89
CA LYS A 153 5.69 -4.82 -10.59
C LYS A 153 6.68 -3.66 -10.69
N ARG A 154 7.60 -3.72 -11.66
CA ARG A 154 8.54 -2.63 -11.94
C ARG A 154 7.88 -1.41 -12.57
N GLY A 155 6.64 -1.55 -13.06
CA GLY A 155 5.92 -0.49 -13.76
C GLY A 155 6.36 -0.30 -15.21
N ASN A 156 7.13 -1.25 -15.77
CA ASN A 156 7.61 -1.19 -17.14
C ASN A 156 6.51 -1.41 -18.18
N ILE A 157 5.50 -2.21 -17.81
CA ILE A 157 4.34 -2.51 -18.67
C ILE A 157 3.04 -2.43 -17.88
N LEU A 158 1.95 -2.22 -18.61
CA LEU A 158 0.59 -2.38 -18.09
C LEU A 158 0.10 -3.81 -18.31
N PRO A 159 -0.79 -4.34 -17.46
CA PRO A 159 -1.50 -5.57 -17.76
C PRO A 159 -2.30 -5.41 -19.06
N GLU A 160 -1.87 -6.08 -20.11
CA GLU A 160 -2.53 -6.07 -21.42
C GLU A 160 -3.87 -6.81 -21.41
N ARG A 161 -4.57 -6.82 -22.54
CA ARG A 161 -5.79 -7.63 -22.72
C ARG A 161 -5.43 -9.13 -22.66
N LEU A 162 -6.39 -9.96 -22.24
CA LEU A 162 -6.20 -11.40 -22.01
C LEU A 162 -5.54 -12.13 -23.19
N ASN A 163 -6.01 -11.88 -24.40
CA ASN A 163 -5.45 -12.49 -25.61
C ASN A 163 -3.98 -12.13 -25.83
N ARG A 164 -3.59 -10.88 -25.55
CA ARG A 164 -2.19 -10.44 -25.66
C ARG A 164 -1.29 -11.04 -24.60
N LEU A 165 -1.80 -11.15 -23.37
CA LEU A 165 -1.10 -11.85 -22.31
C LEU A 165 -0.90 -13.34 -22.68
N ALA A 166 -1.94 -13.98 -23.18
CA ALA A 166 -1.88 -15.39 -23.59
C ALA A 166 -0.83 -15.60 -24.70
N GLU A 167 -0.82 -14.76 -25.73
CA GLU A 167 0.21 -14.74 -26.79
C GLU A 167 1.62 -14.58 -26.19
N ARG A 168 1.81 -13.59 -25.31
CA ARG A 168 3.10 -13.28 -24.67
C ARG A 168 3.69 -14.46 -23.90
N VAL A 169 2.85 -15.20 -23.17
CA VAL A 169 3.30 -16.30 -22.31
C VAL A 169 3.16 -17.68 -22.98
N GLY A 170 2.79 -17.73 -24.24
CA GLY A 170 2.66 -19.00 -25.00
C GLY A 170 1.54 -19.90 -24.48
N ALA A 171 0.41 -19.34 -24.04
CA ALA A 171 -0.73 -20.07 -23.50
C ALA A 171 -2.04 -19.67 -24.19
N SER A 172 -3.13 -20.42 -23.95
CA SER A 172 -4.46 -20.01 -24.42
C SER A 172 -5.14 -19.10 -23.41
N ASP A 173 -6.08 -18.25 -23.88
CA ASP A 173 -6.95 -17.42 -23.04
C ASP A 173 -7.62 -18.23 -21.93
N LYS A 174 -8.10 -19.44 -22.28
CA LYS A 174 -8.73 -20.37 -21.32
C LYS A 174 -7.76 -20.80 -20.21
N THR A 175 -6.50 -21.04 -20.58
CA THR A 175 -5.45 -21.42 -19.62
C THR A 175 -5.16 -20.28 -18.66
N ILE A 176 -4.95 -19.07 -19.16
CA ILE A 176 -4.71 -17.87 -18.33
C ILE A 176 -5.91 -17.59 -17.44
N GLY A 177 -7.13 -17.60 -17.98
CA GLY A 177 -8.35 -17.41 -17.19
C GLY A 177 -8.47 -18.39 -16.02
N ARG A 178 -8.11 -19.67 -16.25
CA ARG A 178 -8.13 -20.70 -15.21
C ARG A 178 -7.07 -20.48 -14.13
N ILE A 179 -5.86 -20.05 -14.52
CA ILE A 179 -4.78 -19.71 -13.57
C ILE A 179 -5.24 -18.57 -12.64
N PHE A 180 -5.71 -17.48 -13.21
CA PHE A 180 -6.15 -16.35 -12.42
C PHE A 180 -7.29 -16.73 -11.47
N MET A 181 -8.33 -17.41 -11.96
CA MET A 181 -9.44 -17.86 -11.12
C MET A 181 -8.99 -18.78 -9.99
N LYS A 182 -8.10 -19.74 -10.28
CA LYS A 182 -7.61 -20.71 -9.29
C LYS A 182 -6.71 -20.08 -8.23
N GLU A 183 -5.81 -19.17 -8.63
CA GLU A 183 -4.73 -18.70 -7.76
C GLU A 183 -5.05 -17.35 -7.11
N THR A 184 -5.92 -16.55 -7.72
CA THR A 184 -6.29 -15.22 -7.20
C THR A 184 -7.75 -15.10 -6.76
N GLY A 185 -8.58 -16.08 -7.08
CA GLY A 185 -10.05 -16.01 -6.88
C GLY A 185 -10.74 -15.05 -7.84
N MET A 186 -10.03 -14.44 -8.78
CA MET A 186 -10.54 -13.42 -9.70
C MET A 186 -10.39 -13.88 -11.16
N ASN A 187 -11.35 -13.53 -12.02
CA ASN A 187 -11.07 -13.61 -13.45
C ASN A 187 -10.05 -12.52 -13.84
N TYR A 188 -9.31 -12.76 -14.93
CA TYR A 188 -8.25 -11.85 -15.37
C TYR A 188 -8.72 -10.41 -15.58
N GLN A 189 -9.93 -10.21 -16.11
CA GLN A 189 -10.46 -8.88 -16.35
C GLN A 189 -10.70 -8.12 -15.03
N ALA A 190 -11.28 -8.76 -14.02
CA ALA A 190 -11.47 -8.17 -12.70
C ALA A 190 -10.13 -7.86 -12.04
N TRP A 191 -9.16 -8.79 -12.13
CA TRP A 191 -7.80 -8.58 -11.63
C TRP A 191 -7.11 -7.38 -12.32
N ARG A 192 -7.22 -7.29 -13.64
CA ARG A 192 -6.69 -6.17 -14.42
C ARG A 192 -7.30 -4.83 -14.02
N GLN A 193 -8.61 -4.80 -13.76
CA GLN A 193 -9.29 -3.58 -13.30
C GLN A 193 -8.83 -3.19 -11.89
N GLN A 194 -8.69 -4.16 -10.99
CA GLN A 194 -8.17 -3.91 -9.64
C GLN A 194 -6.74 -3.36 -9.69
N TRP A 195 -5.88 -3.92 -10.53
CA TRP A 195 -4.53 -3.41 -10.75
C TRP A 195 -4.55 -1.96 -11.26
N ARG A 196 -5.37 -1.65 -12.27
CA ARG A 196 -5.53 -0.29 -12.80
C ARG A 196 -5.99 0.69 -11.73
N LEU A 197 -6.89 0.26 -10.85
CA LEU A 197 -7.37 1.08 -9.74
C LEU A 197 -6.24 1.40 -8.76
N LEU A 198 -5.48 0.40 -8.34
CA LEU A 198 -4.34 0.60 -7.44
C LEU A 198 -3.30 1.55 -8.07
N ARG A 199 -2.99 1.35 -9.36
CA ARG A 199 -2.07 2.24 -10.06
C ARG A 199 -2.61 3.66 -10.22
N ALA A 200 -3.91 3.84 -10.43
CA ALA A 200 -4.56 5.15 -10.44
C ALA A 200 -4.39 5.86 -9.09
N MET A 201 -4.55 5.14 -7.99
CA MET A 201 -4.37 5.70 -6.65
C MET A 201 -2.92 6.13 -6.38
N GLU A 202 -1.92 5.36 -6.85
CA GLU A 202 -0.51 5.76 -6.80
C GLU A 202 -0.30 7.09 -7.54
N LEU A 203 -0.71 7.14 -8.81
CA LEU A 203 -0.53 8.32 -9.65
C LEU A 203 -1.26 9.56 -9.10
N LEU A 204 -2.44 9.37 -8.52
CA LEU A 204 -3.16 10.44 -7.82
C LEU A 204 -2.39 10.92 -6.59
N ALA A 205 -1.78 10.01 -5.82
CA ALA A 205 -0.97 10.37 -4.66
C ALA A 205 0.31 11.14 -5.04
N GLU A 206 0.83 10.92 -6.26
CA GLU A 206 1.93 11.65 -6.87
C GLU A 206 1.49 12.98 -7.52
N ALA A 207 0.22 13.37 -7.35
CA ALA A 207 -0.38 14.57 -7.94
C ALA A 207 -0.31 14.60 -9.49
N VAL A 208 -0.28 13.44 -10.14
CA VAL A 208 -0.32 13.35 -11.60
C VAL A 208 -1.69 13.84 -12.11
N PRO A 209 -1.73 14.72 -13.13
CA PRO A 209 -2.98 15.22 -13.70
C PRO A 209 -3.90 14.09 -14.21
N ILE A 210 -5.22 14.25 -14.02
CA ILE A 210 -6.24 13.25 -14.39
C ILE A 210 -6.12 12.82 -15.86
N SER A 211 -5.90 13.77 -16.77
CA SER A 211 -5.73 13.47 -18.20
C SER A 211 -4.52 12.58 -18.48
N ARG A 212 -3.41 12.80 -17.76
CA ARG A 212 -2.23 11.94 -17.87
C ARG A 212 -2.48 10.56 -17.27
N ILE A 213 -3.21 10.47 -16.16
CA ILE A 213 -3.60 9.19 -15.56
C ILE A 213 -4.49 8.40 -16.52
N ALA A 214 -5.51 9.06 -17.11
CA ALA A 214 -6.40 8.42 -18.08
C ALA A 214 -5.62 7.84 -19.26
N THR A 215 -4.70 8.62 -19.84
CA THR A 215 -3.82 8.18 -20.93
C THR A 215 -2.89 7.05 -20.50
N ALA A 216 -2.19 7.21 -19.35
CA ALA A 216 -1.22 6.23 -18.86
C ALA A 216 -1.87 4.88 -18.53
N LEU A 217 -3.14 4.87 -18.13
CA LEU A 217 -3.88 3.65 -17.80
C LEU A 217 -4.80 3.18 -18.96
N GLU A 218 -4.61 3.70 -20.16
CA GLU A 218 -5.34 3.30 -21.38
C GLU A 218 -6.86 3.45 -21.27
N PHE A 219 -7.35 4.54 -20.66
CA PHE A 219 -8.74 4.92 -20.73
C PHE A 219 -9.01 5.71 -22.01
N SER A 220 -10.19 5.56 -22.57
CA SER A 220 -10.60 6.25 -23.82
C SER A 220 -10.78 7.76 -23.64
N SER A 221 -10.98 8.21 -22.38
CA SER A 221 -11.14 9.64 -22.03
C SER A 221 -11.00 9.83 -20.51
N ASP A 222 -10.83 11.09 -20.10
CA ASP A 222 -10.84 11.49 -18.68
C ASP A 222 -12.17 11.11 -18.02
N SER A 223 -13.29 11.28 -18.72
CA SER A 223 -14.62 10.91 -18.22
C SER A 223 -14.75 9.41 -17.99
N ALA A 224 -14.18 8.58 -18.87
CA ALA A 224 -14.15 7.12 -18.70
C ALA A 224 -13.35 6.72 -17.46
N PHE A 225 -12.20 7.37 -17.24
CA PHE A 225 -11.39 7.17 -16.04
C PHE A 225 -12.14 7.60 -14.77
N ILE A 226 -12.73 8.81 -14.77
CA ILE A 226 -13.48 9.33 -13.60
C ILE A 226 -14.64 8.40 -13.23
N SER A 227 -15.39 7.92 -14.23
CA SER A 227 -16.51 6.97 -14.03
C SER A 227 -16.03 5.65 -13.46
N PHE A 228 -14.95 5.09 -14.01
CA PHE A 228 -14.31 3.88 -13.51
C PHE A 228 -13.88 4.03 -12.05
N PHE A 229 -13.16 5.11 -11.74
CA PHE A 229 -12.66 5.36 -10.39
C PHE A 229 -13.80 5.50 -9.38
N LYS A 230 -14.85 6.28 -9.75
CA LYS A 230 -16.05 6.46 -8.90
C LYS A 230 -16.78 5.14 -8.68
N GLN A 231 -16.92 4.31 -9.71
CA GLN A 231 -17.55 2.99 -9.59
C GLN A 231 -16.86 2.09 -8.57
N HIS A 232 -15.53 2.12 -8.51
CA HIS A 232 -14.73 1.24 -7.64
C HIS A 232 -14.47 1.81 -6.24
N THR A 233 -14.51 3.15 -6.07
CA THR A 233 -14.18 3.82 -4.80
C THR A 233 -15.36 4.53 -4.15
N GLY A 234 -16.49 4.63 -4.83
CA GLY A 234 -17.65 5.40 -4.39
C GLY A 234 -17.51 6.93 -4.58
N GLN A 235 -16.34 7.44 -4.96
CA GLN A 235 -16.09 8.88 -5.09
C GLN A 235 -15.22 9.22 -6.30
N THR A 236 -15.30 10.48 -6.75
CA THR A 236 -14.47 10.95 -7.87
C THR A 236 -13.00 11.08 -7.46
N PRO A 237 -12.03 11.01 -8.42
CA PRO A 237 -10.62 11.18 -8.12
C PRO A 237 -10.31 12.49 -7.36
N LEU A 238 -10.91 13.61 -7.72
CA LEU A 238 -10.72 14.89 -7.04
C LEU A 238 -11.26 14.86 -5.60
N ARG A 239 -12.44 14.28 -5.39
CA ARG A 239 -12.99 14.13 -4.04
C ARG A 239 -12.12 13.21 -3.19
N TYR A 240 -11.62 12.14 -3.78
CA TYR A 240 -10.69 11.22 -3.15
C TYR A 240 -9.36 11.92 -2.74
N LEU A 241 -8.85 12.85 -3.53
CA LEU A 241 -7.70 13.69 -3.17
C LEU A 241 -8.04 14.70 -2.07
N ASN A 242 -9.18 15.37 -2.18
CA ASN A 242 -9.58 16.44 -1.24
C ASN A 242 -9.96 15.89 0.15
N SER A 243 -10.56 14.71 0.23
CA SER A 243 -10.79 14.03 1.53
C SER A 243 -9.49 13.73 2.28
N ARG A 244 -8.33 13.87 1.62
CA ARG A 244 -6.98 13.83 2.20
C ARG A 244 -6.46 15.22 2.60
N GLY A 245 -7.00 16.30 2.00
CA GLY A 245 -6.52 17.68 2.14
C GLY A 245 -7.29 18.55 3.14
N GLU A 246 -8.47 18.13 3.58
CA GLU A 246 -9.27 18.92 4.53
C GLU A 246 -8.69 19.00 5.96
N SER A 247 -7.48 18.48 6.16
CA SER A 247 -6.72 18.64 7.41
C SER A 247 -5.78 19.86 7.43
N HIS A 248 -5.77 20.72 6.39
CA HIS A 248 -4.88 21.91 6.35
C HIS A 248 -5.57 23.10 5.68
N GLN A 249 -6.52 23.73 6.39
CA GLN A 249 -6.68 25.18 6.33
C GLN A 249 -6.61 25.73 7.75
N PRO A 250 -5.54 26.45 8.10
CA PRO A 250 -5.58 27.29 9.29
C PRO A 250 -6.55 28.44 9.02
N SER A 251 -7.54 28.60 9.90
CA SER A 251 -8.35 29.81 10.03
C SER A 251 -7.51 30.93 10.59
#